data_b32862a13efe11b028ed6389d1c775b6
#
_entry.id   b32862a13efe11b028ed6389d1c775b6
#
_cell.length_a   1.000
_cell.length_b   1.000
_cell.length_c   1.000
_cell.angle_alpha   90.00
_cell.angle_beta   90.00
_cell.angle_gamma   90.00
#
_symmetry.space_group_name_H-M   'P 1'
#
loop_
_entity.id
_entity.type
_entity.pdbx_description
1 polymer ?
#
loop_
_entity_poly.entity_id
_entity_poly.type
_entity_poly.pdbx_seq_one_letter_code
_entity_poly.pdbx_strand_id
1 'polypeptide(L)'
;MKMQEKPQGRFLKTAVLVTFFVLFAYLLKNFNIFDAEGLLTDLHVMGDTRFVKLVFVGVATVLLIFFVPVSTVAATAGLLFELDGILLISVSGLLSALASYGLAKIFKSDATRWVEKLYQRKEREIPLEELYEKIKDHGFSYALFVRAIPFMPFQVGNLLFGVSSVTLWDYITTTLITVTIGQGITVFLVSMASDFMAQKAGTLLGLLLKGLYYFEIYFIMRKNIRVEEREELPL
;
A
#
# COMPACT_ATOMS: atom_id res chain seq x y z
N MET A 1 28.74 0.38 19.81
CA MET A 1 29.54 -0.62 19.10
C MET A 1 29.07 -0.64 17.65
N LYS A 2 29.82 -0.03 16.70
CA LYS A 2 29.47 -0.02 15.27
C LYS A 2 29.68 -1.43 14.72
N MET A 3 28.61 -2.15 14.44
CA MET A 3 28.69 -3.41 13.70
C MET A 3 29.22 -3.09 12.30
N GLN A 4 30.44 -3.53 11.98
CA GLN A 4 30.97 -3.49 10.63
C GLN A 4 30.15 -4.46 9.75
N GLU A 5 29.37 -3.92 8.85
CA GLU A 5 28.67 -4.71 7.84
C GLU A 5 29.68 -5.44 6.96
N LYS A 6 29.50 -6.76 6.78
CA LYS A 6 30.33 -7.55 5.86
C LYS A 6 30.25 -6.97 4.44
N PRO A 7 31.37 -6.87 3.69
CA PRO A 7 31.42 -6.25 2.37
C PRO A 7 30.43 -6.86 1.35
N GLN A 8 30.10 -8.15 1.47
CA GLN A 8 29.08 -8.81 0.65
C GLN A 8 27.66 -8.23 0.82
N GLY A 9 27.30 -7.80 2.04
CA GLY A 9 26.01 -7.16 2.29
C GLY A 9 25.89 -5.79 1.62
N ARG A 10 26.98 -5.02 1.55
CA ARG A 10 27.02 -3.73 0.85
C ARG A 10 26.84 -3.89 -0.65
N PHE A 11 27.52 -4.85 -1.26
CA PHE A 11 27.41 -5.11 -2.70
C PHE A 11 25.99 -5.51 -3.10
N LEU A 12 25.35 -6.43 -2.35
CA LEU A 12 23.98 -6.85 -2.61
C LEU A 12 23.01 -5.66 -2.48
N LYS A 13 23.17 -4.84 -1.44
CA LYS A 13 22.37 -3.62 -1.24
C LYS A 13 22.49 -2.66 -2.42
N THR A 14 23.71 -2.39 -2.86
CA THR A 14 23.96 -1.50 -3.99
C THR A 14 23.40 -2.07 -5.29
N ALA A 15 23.59 -3.36 -5.54
CA ALA A 15 23.06 -4.02 -6.74
C ALA A 15 21.53 -3.95 -6.79
N VAL A 16 20.84 -4.25 -5.69
CA VAL A 16 19.37 -4.15 -5.60
C VAL A 16 18.90 -2.73 -5.85
N LEU A 17 19.54 -1.72 -5.25
CA LEU A 17 19.19 -0.31 -5.46
C LEU A 17 19.42 0.12 -6.92
N VAL A 18 20.55 -0.23 -7.51
CA VAL A 18 20.87 0.12 -8.91
C VAL A 18 19.87 -0.54 -9.86
N THR A 19 19.61 -1.84 -9.70
CA THR A 19 18.62 -2.55 -10.54
C THR A 19 17.23 -1.90 -10.43
N PHE A 20 16.85 -1.53 -9.22
CA PHE A 20 15.59 -0.88 -8.96
C PHE A 20 15.50 0.51 -9.64
N PHE A 21 16.54 1.36 -9.51
CA PHE A 21 16.58 2.66 -10.17
C PHE A 21 16.62 2.55 -11.70
N VAL A 22 17.34 1.59 -12.24
CA VAL A 22 17.40 1.34 -13.69
C VAL A 22 16.05 0.92 -14.22
N LEU A 23 15.37 0.00 -13.51
CA LEU A 23 14.02 -0.44 -13.89
C LEU A 23 13.02 0.75 -13.84
N PHE A 24 13.10 1.57 -12.80
CA PHE A 24 12.24 2.74 -12.65
C PHE A 24 12.50 3.77 -13.75
N ALA A 25 13.76 4.10 -14.03
CA ALA A 25 14.13 5.01 -15.10
C ALA A 25 13.70 4.48 -16.49
N TYR A 26 13.80 3.17 -16.71
CA TYR A 26 13.30 2.51 -17.90
C TYR A 26 11.79 2.66 -18.06
N LEU A 27 11.04 2.45 -16.98
CA LEU A 27 9.57 2.63 -16.98
C LEU A 27 9.18 4.08 -17.23
N LEU A 28 9.83 5.04 -16.55
CA LEU A 28 9.58 6.48 -16.77
C LEU A 28 9.87 6.90 -18.21
N LYS A 29 10.91 6.33 -18.83
CA LYS A 29 11.30 6.67 -20.21
C LYS A 29 10.36 6.08 -21.26
N ASN A 30 9.89 4.85 -21.06
CA ASN A 30 9.13 4.13 -22.08
C ASN A 30 7.61 4.21 -21.89
N PHE A 31 7.16 4.57 -20.70
CA PHE A 31 5.73 4.77 -20.42
C PHE A 31 5.51 6.20 -19.97
N ASN A 32 4.68 6.94 -20.71
CA ASN A 32 4.27 8.27 -20.28
C ASN A 32 3.23 8.16 -19.16
N ILE A 33 3.71 7.73 -17.97
CA ILE A 33 2.90 7.31 -16.81
C ILE A 33 1.96 8.43 -16.33
N PHE A 34 2.25 9.68 -16.71
CA PHE A 34 1.46 10.85 -16.35
C PHE A 34 0.44 11.27 -17.44
N ASP A 35 0.49 10.63 -18.61
CA ASP A 35 -0.46 10.85 -19.70
C ASP A 35 -1.42 9.65 -19.79
N ALA A 36 -2.55 9.78 -19.08
CA ALA A 36 -3.55 8.70 -19.04
C ALA A 36 -4.20 8.46 -20.42
N GLU A 37 -4.36 9.51 -21.25
CA GLU A 37 -4.96 9.38 -22.60
C GLU A 37 -3.98 8.74 -23.59
N GLY A 38 -2.71 9.14 -23.57
CA GLY A 38 -1.67 8.53 -24.38
C GLY A 38 -1.45 7.06 -23.99
N LEU A 39 -1.40 6.77 -22.69
CA LEU A 39 -1.28 5.42 -22.18
C LEU A 39 -2.46 4.53 -22.62
N LEU A 40 -3.69 5.05 -22.58
CA LEU A 40 -4.89 4.34 -23.05
C LEU A 40 -4.80 4.03 -24.55
N THR A 41 -4.36 4.99 -25.36
CA THR A 41 -4.24 4.85 -26.80
C THR A 41 -3.19 3.78 -27.14
N ASP A 42 -2.03 3.83 -26.51
CA ASP A 42 -0.95 2.86 -26.70
C ASP A 42 -1.36 1.45 -26.26
N LEU A 43 -2.09 1.33 -25.14
CA LEU A 43 -2.59 0.07 -24.64
C LEU A 43 -3.69 -0.54 -25.52
N HIS A 44 -4.55 0.27 -26.13
CA HIS A 44 -5.54 -0.20 -27.11
C HIS A 44 -4.90 -0.67 -28.42
N VAL A 45 -3.81 -0.07 -28.84
CA VAL A 45 -3.04 -0.46 -30.05
C VAL A 45 -2.31 -1.80 -29.81
N MET A 46 -1.96 -2.15 -28.59
CA MET A 46 -1.30 -3.43 -28.26
C MET A 46 -2.20 -4.67 -28.38
N GLY A 47 -3.51 -4.50 -28.60
CA GLY A 47 -4.45 -5.55 -29.09
C GLY A 47 -4.70 -6.76 -28.19
N ASP A 48 -3.85 -7.06 -27.19
CA ASP A 48 -4.04 -8.17 -26.26
C ASP A 48 -4.35 -7.65 -24.84
N THR A 49 -5.61 -7.71 -24.49
CA THR A 49 -6.12 -7.27 -23.18
C THR A 49 -5.40 -7.97 -22.00
N ARG A 50 -4.95 -9.20 -22.16
CA ARG A 50 -4.23 -9.94 -21.10
C ARG A 50 -2.82 -9.39 -20.91
N PHE A 51 -2.12 -9.11 -21.98
CA PHE A 51 -0.78 -8.53 -21.94
C PHE A 51 -0.81 -7.15 -21.27
N VAL A 52 -1.76 -6.32 -21.65
CA VAL A 52 -1.99 -4.97 -21.06
C VAL A 52 -2.22 -5.05 -19.56
N LYS A 53 -3.06 -5.98 -19.08
CA LYS A 53 -3.30 -6.21 -17.66
C LYS A 53 -2.02 -6.63 -16.92
N LEU A 54 -1.20 -7.49 -17.52
CA LEU A 54 0.09 -7.91 -16.94
C LEU A 54 1.08 -6.73 -16.85
N VAL A 55 1.18 -5.94 -17.92
CA VAL A 55 2.02 -4.72 -17.93
C VAL A 55 1.56 -3.76 -16.83
N PHE A 56 0.25 -3.52 -16.72
CA PHE A 56 -0.31 -2.69 -15.65
C PHE A 56 0.09 -3.19 -14.27
N VAL A 57 -0.06 -4.49 -13.99
CA VAL A 57 0.34 -5.08 -12.70
C VAL A 57 1.82 -4.83 -12.42
N GLY A 58 2.70 -5.02 -13.40
CA GLY A 58 4.13 -4.76 -13.26
C GLY A 58 4.43 -3.30 -12.94
N VAL A 59 3.90 -2.38 -13.75
CA VAL A 59 4.07 -0.93 -13.58
C VAL A 59 3.49 -0.47 -12.24
N ALA A 60 2.26 -0.84 -11.93
CA ALA A 60 1.59 -0.50 -10.69
C ALA A 60 2.38 -1.00 -9.45
N THR A 61 2.90 -2.24 -9.50
CA THR A 61 3.76 -2.79 -8.45
C THR A 61 4.96 -1.89 -8.19
N VAL A 62 5.67 -1.49 -9.26
CA VAL A 62 6.84 -0.62 -9.14
C VAL A 62 6.46 0.75 -8.61
N LEU A 63 5.41 1.38 -9.14
CA LEU A 63 4.94 2.70 -8.69
C LEU A 63 4.58 2.68 -7.20
N LEU A 64 3.91 1.63 -6.72
CA LEU A 64 3.58 1.47 -5.31
C LEU A 64 4.82 1.33 -4.44
N ILE A 65 5.87 0.66 -4.89
CA ILE A 65 7.15 0.59 -4.16
C ILE A 65 7.78 1.99 -4.05
N PHE A 66 7.62 2.86 -5.06
CA PHE A 66 8.12 4.24 -5.07
C PHE A 66 7.22 5.27 -4.38
N PHE A 67 6.39 4.85 -3.45
CA PHE A 67 5.53 5.73 -2.65
C PHE A 67 4.43 6.46 -3.44
N VAL A 68 4.10 6.02 -4.64
CA VAL A 68 2.90 6.51 -5.31
C VAL A 68 1.67 6.11 -4.49
N PRO A 69 0.73 7.03 -4.22
CA PRO A 69 -0.43 6.72 -3.42
C PRO A 69 -1.25 5.58 -4.03
N VAL A 70 -1.54 4.55 -3.23
CA VAL A 70 -2.28 3.37 -3.69
C VAL A 70 -3.66 3.73 -4.24
N SER A 71 -4.29 4.79 -3.71
CA SER A 71 -5.58 5.27 -4.21
C SER A 71 -5.50 5.84 -5.63
N THR A 72 -4.38 6.47 -5.99
CA THR A 72 -4.15 6.97 -7.36
C THR A 72 -4.04 5.80 -8.34
N VAL A 73 -3.26 4.77 -7.98
CA VAL A 73 -3.12 3.56 -8.80
C VAL A 73 -4.46 2.82 -8.92
N ALA A 74 -5.24 2.75 -7.82
CA ALA A 74 -6.57 2.14 -7.82
C ALA A 74 -7.56 2.92 -8.72
N ALA A 75 -7.52 4.27 -8.67
CA ALA A 75 -8.34 5.09 -9.54
C ALA A 75 -8.00 4.85 -11.02
N THR A 76 -6.72 4.81 -11.37
CA THR A 76 -6.26 4.47 -12.72
C THR A 76 -6.73 3.08 -13.14
N ALA A 77 -6.66 2.08 -12.25
CA ALA A 77 -7.17 0.75 -12.53
C ALA A 77 -8.68 0.74 -12.83
N GLY A 78 -9.46 1.54 -12.08
CA GLY A 78 -10.90 1.69 -12.30
C GLY A 78 -11.25 2.36 -13.62
N LEU A 79 -10.47 3.37 -14.03
CA LEU A 79 -10.65 4.04 -15.32
C LEU A 79 -10.30 3.16 -16.51
N LEU A 80 -9.21 2.38 -16.42
CA LEU A 80 -8.68 1.59 -17.53
C LEU A 80 -9.34 0.22 -17.69
N PHE A 81 -9.70 -0.41 -16.57
CA PHE A 81 -10.12 -1.81 -16.55
C PHE A 81 -11.45 -2.04 -15.84
N GLU A 82 -12.14 -0.97 -15.51
CA GLU A 82 -13.42 -1.06 -14.81
C GLU A 82 -13.33 -1.94 -13.55
N LEU A 83 -14.27 -2.89 -13.39
CA LEU A 83 -14.29 -3.80 -12.23
C LEU A 83 -13.13 -4.80 -12.19
N ASP A 84 -12.55 -5.14 -13.35
CA ASP A 84 -11.35 -5.98 -13.40
C ASP A 84 -10.17 -5.31 -12.68
N GLY A 85 -10.16 -3.98 -12.61
CA GLY A 85 -9.19 -3.19 -11.85
C GLY A 85 -9.10 -3.59 -10.38
N ILE A 86 -10.17 -4.16 -9.78
CA ILE A 86 -10.14 -4.65 -8.39
C ILE A 86 -9.12 -5.77 -8.23
N LEU A 87 -9.13 -6.72 -9.14
CA LEU A 87 -8.16 -7.83 -9.13
C LEU A 87 -6.75 -7.32 -9.40
N LEU A 88 -6.60 -6.42 -10.38
CA LEU A 88 -5.29 -5.88 -10.78
C LEU A 88 -4.63 -5.10 -9.65
N ILE A 89 -5.37 -4.22 -8.96
CA ILE A 89 -4.83 -3.47 -7.82
C ILE A 89 -4.54 -4.38 -6.62
N SER A 90 -5.35 -5.43 -6.39
CA SER A 90 -5.11 -6.39 -5.33
C SER A 90 -3.81 -7.15 -5.54
N VAL A 91 -3.57 -7.64 -6.75
CA VAL A 91 -2.33 -8.34 -7.12
C VAL A 91 -1.13 -7.38 -7.05
N SER A 92 -1.23 -6.19 -7.64
CA SER A 92 -0.14 -5.19 -7.62
C SER A 92 0.19 -4.75 -6.18
N GLY A 93 -0.84 -4.51 -5.37
CA GLY A 93 -0.69 -4.16 -3.97
C GLY A 93 0.00 -5.26 -3.16
N LEU A 94 -0.38 -6.53 -3.38
CA LEU A 94 0.26 -7.65 -2.72
C LEU A 94 1.73 -7.80 -3.15
N LEU A 95 2.01 -7.76 -4.45
CA LEU A 95 3.37 -7.87 -4.97
C LEU A 95 4.28 -6.75 -4.45
N SER A 96 3.80 -5.50 -4.48
CA SER A 96 4.55 -4.35 -3.94
C SER A 96 4.77 -4.46 -2.44
N ALA A 97 3.78 -4.97 -1.70
CA ALA A 97 3.88 -5.21 -0.27
C ALA A 97 4.95 -6.27 0.02
N LEU A 98 4.91 -7.41 -0.66
CA LEU A 98 5.91 -8.49 -0.50
C LEU A 98 7.31 -8.02 -0.84
N ALA A 99 7.48 -7.28 -1.94
CA ALA A 99 8.77 -6.69 -2.32
C ALA A 99 9.28 -5.73 -1.23
N SER A 100 8.43 -4.85 -0.71
CA SER A 100 8.78 -3.89 0.34
C SER A 100 9.10 -4.57 1.68
N TYR A 101 8.35 -5.63 2.03
CA TYR A 101 8.64 -6.46 3.20
C TYR A 101 10.02 -7.13 3.06
N GLY A 102 10.31 -7.71 1.90
CA GLY A 102 11.62 -8.31 1.61
C GLY A 102 12.75 -7.29 1.67
N LEU A 103 12.58 -6.11 1.06
CA LEU A 103 13.53 -5.01 1.14
C LEU A 103 13.77 -4.57 2.58
N ALA A 104 12.71 -4.42 3.38
CA ALA A 104 12.83 -4.04 4.78
C ALA A 104 13.58 -5.11 5.62
N LYS A 105 13.42 -6.39 5.31
CA LYS A 105 14.22 -7.47 5.95
C LYS A 105 15.70 -7.41 5.56
N ILE A 106 16.01 -7.19 4.27
CA ILE A 106 17.38 -7.10 3.75
C ILE A 106 18.09 -5.85 4.31
N PHE A 107 17.39 -4.72 4.35
CA PHE A 107 17.90 -3.42 4.78
C PHE A 107 17.46 -3.04 6.20
N LYS A 108 17.31 -4.02 7.09
CA LYS A 108 16.65 -3.82 8.39
C LYS A 108 17.09 -2.56 9.14
N SER A 109 18.41 -2.31 9.27
CA SER A 109 18.94 -1.13 9.97
C SER A 109 18.60 0.20 9.29
N ASP A 110 18.55 0.21 7.95
CA ASP A 110 18.23 1.41 7.18
C ASP A 110 16.72 1.61 7.15
N ALA A 111 15.94 0.54 6.97
CA ALA A 111 14.48 0.56 7.01
C ALA A 111 13.96 1.03 8.37
N THR A 112 14.53 0.55 9.48
CA THR A 112 14.17 1.04 10.82
C THR A 112 14.40 2.54 10.95
N ARG A 113 15.59 3.05 10.57
CA ARG A 113 15.87 4.50 10.59
C ARG A 113 14.92 5.31 9.70
N TRP A 114 14.53 4.77 8.55
CA TRP A 114 13.56 5.41 7.66
C TRP A 114 12.16 5.47 8.27
N VAL A 115 11.70 4.37 8.86
CA VAL A 115 10.42 4.30 9.55
C VAL A 115 10.39 5.30 10.71
N GLU A 116 11.41 5.31 11.57
CA GLU A 116 11.55 6.27 12.67
C GLU A 116 11.48 7.72 12.16
N LYS A 117 12.27 8.06 11.14
CA LYS A 117 12.31 9.41 10.58
C LYS A 117 10.97 9.84 9.96
N LEU A 118 10.27 8.93 9.29
CA LEU A 118 8.97 9.21 8.69
C LEU A 118 7.86 9.27 9.75
N TYR A 119 7.97 8.44 10.78
CA TYR A 119 7.03 8.40 11.88
C TYR A 119 7.10 9.66 12.75
N GLN A 120 8.29 10.14 13.05
CA GLN A 120 8.55 11.35 13.85
C GLN A 120 8.22 12.68 13.14
N ARG A 121 8.03 12.67 11.81
CA ARG A 121 7.67 13.90 11.05
C ARG A 121 6.28 14.45 11.37
N LYS A 122 5.42 13.67 11.99
CA LYS A 122 4.07 14.08 12.43
C LYS A 122 3.92 13.67 13.89
N GLU A 123 3.41 14.54 14.70
CA GLU A 123 2.93 14.16 16.03
C GLU A 123 1.87 13.09 15.88
N ARG A 124 2.11 11.93 16.48
CA ARG A 124 1.21 10.78 16.44
C ARG A 124 0.84 10.43 17.88
N GLU A 125 -0.41 10.05 18.07
CA GLU A 125 -0.95 9.69 19.37
C GLU A 125 -0.28 8.45 19.98
N ILE A 126 0.22 7.54 19.15
CA ILE A 126 0.86 6.30 19.57
C ILE A 126 2.37 6.38 19.28
N PRO A 127 3.24 6.21 20.28
CA PRO A 127 4.69 6.11 20.10
C PRO A 127 5.08 4.90 19.23
N LEU A 128 6.20 5.00 18.51
CA LEU A 128 6.64 3.94 17.60
C LEU A 128 7.00 2.65 18.34
N GLU A 129 7.58 2.76 19.51
CA GLU A 129 7.96 1.65 20.39
C GLU A 129 6.73 0.86 20.83
N GLU A 130 5.70 1.55 21.26
CA GLU A 130 4.42 0.98 21.66
C GLU A 130 3.74 0.29 20.47
N LEU A 131 3.81 0.90 19.28
CA LEU A 131 3.33 0.31 18.03
C LEU A 131 4.01 -1.05 17.75
N TYR A 132 5.33 -1.15 17.96
CA TYR A 132 6.06 -2.39 17.79
C TYR A 132 5.67 -3.47 18.82
N GLU A 133 5.47 -3.09 20.08
CA GLU A 133 5.01 -4.00 21.12
C GLU A 133 3.61 -4.54 20.82
N LYS A 134 2.67 -3.67 20.47
CA LYS A 134 1.30 -4.08 20.10
C LYS A 134 1.26 -4.97 18.86
N ILE A 135 2.11 -4.71 17.85
CA ILE A 135 2.25 -5.60 16.69
C ILE A 135 2.77 -6.97 17.13
N LYS A 136 3.67 -7.03 18.10
CA LYS A 136 4.22 -8.29 18.62
C LYS A 136 3.15 -9.11 19.35
N ASP A 137 2.33 -8.46 20.17
CA ASP A 137 1.39 -9.14 21.06
C ASP A 137 0.07 -9.48 20.38
N HIS A 138 -0.40 -8.65 19.45
CA HIS A 138 -1.71 -8.79 18.82
C HIS A 138 -1.67 -9.12 17.31
N GLY A 139 -0.48 -9.29 16.72
CA GLY A 139 -0.24 -9.80 15.36
C GLY A 139 -1.21 -9.29 14.30
N PHE A 140 -2.13 -10.15 13.86
CA PHE A 140 -3.10 -9.88 12.79
C PHE A 140 -3.99 -8.66 13.06
N SER A 141 -4.59 -8.58 14.25
CA SER A 141 -5.57 -7.52 14.57
C SER A 141 -4.92 -6.14 14.55
N TYR A 142 -3.70 -6.06 15.09
CA TYR A 142 -2.98 -4.80 15.11
C TYR A 142 -2.39 -4.42 13.74
N ALA A 143 -1.95 -5.39 12.96
CA ALA A 143 -1.55 -5.18 11.58
C ALA A 143 -2.72 -4.64 10.72
N LEU A 144 -3.91 -5.19 10.91
CA LEU A 144 -5.12 -4.71 10.25
C LEU A 144 -5.46 -3.27 10.68
N PHE A 145 -5.39 -2.98 11.98
CA PHE A 145 -5.61 -1.65 12.53
C PHE A 145 -4.64 -0.62 11.95
N VAL A 146 -3.33 -0.89 11.97
CA VAL A 146 -2.31 0.03 11.44
C VAL A 146 -2.53 0.33 9.96
N ARG A 147 -2.95 -0.67 9.17
CA ARG A 147 -3.29 -0.48 7.76
C ARG A 147 -4.56 0.33 7.54
N ALA A 148 -5.47 0.30 8.50
CA ALA A 148 -6.71 1.06 8.46
C ALA A 148 -6.52 2.54 8.83
N ILE A 149 -5.39 2.94 9.43
CA ILE A 149 -5.11 4.35 9.78
C ILE A 149 -5.08 5.20 8.51
N PRO A 150 -5.99 6.20 8.35
CA PRO A 150 -6.18 6.92 7.09
C PRO A 150 -4.94 7.69 6.60
N PHE A 151 -4.08 8.09 7.53
CA PHE A 151 -2.89 8.92 7.23
C PHE A 151 -1.59 8.12 7.20
N MET A 152 -1.66 6.78 7.31
CA MET A 152 -0.50 5.92 7.17
C MET A 152 -0.26 5.64 5.68
N PRO A 153 0.81 6.15 5.07
CA PRO A 153 1.12 5.81 3.68
C PRO A 153 1.33 4.30 3.55
N PHE A 154 0.77 3.71 2.50
CA PHE A 154 0.83 2.27 2.25
C PHE A 154 2.25 1.69 2.37
N GLN A 155 3.24 2.39 1.82
CA GLN A 155 4.64 1.96 1.87
C GLN A 155 5.28 2.08 3.25
N VAL A 156 4.92 3.11 4.03
CA VAL A 156 5.40 3.24 5.41
C VAL A 156 4.91 2.06 6.24
N GLY A 157 3.63 1.68 6.09
CA GLY A 157 3.09 0.48 6.72
C GLY A 157 3.83 -0.79 6.29
N ASN A 158 4.13 -0.96 5.00
CA ASN A 158 4.86 -2.12 4.49
C ASN A 158 6.28 -2.22 5.06
N LEU A 159 7.00 -1.10 5.14
CA LEU A 159 8.34 -1.05 5.75
C LEU A 159 8.29 -1.31 7.26
N LEU A 160 7.31 -0.72 7.96
CA LEU A 160 7.07 -0.94 9.39
C LEU A 160 6.90 -2.43 9.70
N PHE A 161 6.00 -3.12 8.97
CA PHE A 161 5.78 -4.54 9.16
C PHE A 161 7.01 -5.39 8.78
N GLY A 162 7.76 -4.99 7.76
CA GLY A 162 8.98 -5.67 7.38
C GLY A 162 10.08 -5.63 8.45
N VAL A 163 10.15 -4.57 9.28
CA VAL A 163 11.11 -4.48 10.40
C VAL A 163 10.55 -4.98 11.72
N SER A 164 9.22 -5.13 11.84
CA SER A 164 8.53 -5.61 13.03
C SER A 164 8.57 -7.14 13.16
N SER A 165 7.91 -7.66 14.19
CA SER A 165 7.76 -9.09 14.49
C SER A 165 6.51 -9.72 13.86
N VAL A 166 5.75 -8.98 13.02
CA VAL A 166 4.56 -9.53 12.36
C VAL A 166 4.90 -10.77 11.52
N THR A 167 4.04 -11.79 11.56
CA THR A 167 4.23 -12.99 10.74
C THR A 167 3.97 -12.67 9.26
N LEU A 168 4.64 -13.38 8.36
CA LEU A 168 4.41 -13.19 6.92
C LEU A 168 2.96 -13.47 6.54
N TRP A 169 2.31 -14.41 7.22
CA TRP A 169 0.91 -14.77 6.96
C TRP A 169 -0.05 -13.65 7.37
N ASP A 170 0.11 -13.10 8.58
CA ASP A 170 -0.69 -11.94 9.03
C ASP A 170 -0.47 -10.74 8.11
N TYR A 171 0.77 -10.55 7.67
CA TYR A 171 1.11 -9.49 6.73
C TYR A 171 0.41 -9.64 5.37
N ILE A 172 0.43 -10.83 4.77
CA ILE A 172 -0.23 -11.11 3.49
C ILE A 172 -1.75 -10.95 3.61
N THR A 173 -2.35 -11.58 4.62
CA THR A 173 -3.80 -11.58 4.79
C THR A 173 -4.35 -10.18 5.07
N THR A 174 -3.71 -9.42 5.96
CA THR A 174 -4.10 -8.03 6.22
C THR A 174 -3.90 -7.12 5.01
N THR A 175 -2.85 -7.35 4.20
CA THR A 175 -2.64 -6.62 2.95
C THR A 175 -3.77 -6.89 1.96
N LEU A 176 -4.10 -8.16 1.73
CA LEU A 176 -5.17 -8.54 0.81
C LEU A 176 -6.51 -7.95 1.25
N ILE A 177 -6.87 -8.08 2.51
CA ILE A 177 -8.13 -7.53 3.04
C ILE A 177 -8.19 -6.01 2.80
N THR A 178 -7.16 -5.27 3.22
CA THR A 178 -7.19 -3.81 3.14
C THR A 178 -7.08 -3.27 1.72
N VAL A 179 -6.28 -3.89 0.86
CA VAL A 179 -6.16 -3.46 -0.53
C VAL A 179 -7.39 -3.87 -1.33
N THR A 180 -7.85 -5.13 -1.22
CA THR A 180 -8.99 -5.61 -2.01
C THR A 180 -10.27 -4.87 -1.61
N ILE A 181 -10.55 -4.71 -0.32
CA ILE A 181 -11.74 -4.00 0.14
C ILE A 181 -11.56 -2.48 -0.01
N GLY A 182 -10.55 -1.91 0.63
CA GLY A 182 -10.36 -0.46 0.68
C GLY A 182 -10.11 0.18 -0.69
N GLN A 183 -9.26 -0.42 -1.52
CA GLN A 183 -8.97 0.07 -2.86
C GLN A 183 -9.94 -0.47 -3.91
N GLY A 184 -10.50 -1.67 -3.70
CA GLY A 184 -11.58 -2.20 -4.53
C GLY A 184 -12.80 -1.27 -4.55
N ILE A 185 -13.20 -0.70 -3.40
CA ILE A 185 -14.25 0.33 -3.34
C ILE A 185 -13.85 1.58 -4.15
N THR A 186 -12.56 1.96 -4.16
CA THR A 186 -12.07 3.09 -4.96
C THR A 186 -12.17 2.78 -6.45
N VAL A 187 -11.75 1.59 -6.88
CA VAL A 187 -11.88 1.11 -8.26
C VAL A 187 -13.35 1.12 -8.69
N PHE A 188 -14.22 0.52 -7.88
CA PHE A 188 -15.66 0.48 -8.14
C PHE A 188 -16.24 1.88 -8.30
N LEU A 189 -15.95 2.79 -7.34
CA LEU A 189 -16.44 4.15 -7.39
C LEU A 189 -15.98 4.89 -8.66
N VAL A 190 -14.71 4.77 -9.03
CA VAL A 190 -14.16 5.46 -10.19
C VAL A 190 -14.71 4.86 -11.49
N SER A 191 -14.81 3.52 -11.57
CA SER A 191 -15.43 2.83 -12.71
C SER A 191 -16.88 3.28 -12.93
N MET A 192 -17.67 3.41 -11.87
CA MET A 192 -19.05 3.89 -11.97
C MET A 192 -19.13 5.40 -12.26
N ALA A 193 -18.19 6.19 -11.76
CA ALA A 193 -18.17 7.63 -11.97
C ALA A 193 -17.69 8.05 -13.36
N SER A 194 -16.97 7.21 -14.08
CA SER A 194 -16.49 7.47 -15.44
C SER A 194 -17.64 7.71 -16.43
N ASP A 195 -18.80 7.09 -16.19
CA ASP A 195 -20.06 7.37 -16.92
C ASP A 195 -21.18 7.70 -15.93
N PHE A 196 -21.03 8.82 -15.23
CA PHE A 196 -21.96 9.24 -14.18
C PHE A 196 -23.40 9.35 -14.66
N MET A 197 -23.64 9.81 -15.88
CA MET A 197 -25.00 10.00 -16.41
C MET A 197 -25.74 8.68 -16.58
N ALA A 198 -25.04 7.62 -17.02
CA ALA A 198 -25.62 6.28 -17.16
C ALA A 198 -25.62 5.50 -15.84
N GLN A 199 -24.65 5.76 -14.96
CA GLN A 199 -24.41 4.91 -13.77
C GLN A 199 -24.59 5.66 -12.42
N LYS A 200 -25.53 6.60 -12.34
CA LYS A 200 -25.81 7.40 -11.13
C LYS A 200 -25.98 6.56 -9.87
N ALA A 201 -26.73 5.48 -9.94
CA ALA A 201 -26.99 4.61 -8.80
C ALA A 201 -25.71 3.89 -8.33
N GLY A 202 -24.88 3.40 -9.26
CA GLY A 202 -23.60 2.77 -8.97
C GLY A 202 -22.61 3.75 -8.33
N THR A 203 -22.54 4.97 -8.86
CA THR A 203 -21.67 6.04 -8.31
C THR A 203 -22.10 6.40 -6.88
N LEU A 204 -23.41 6.57 -6.64
CA LEU A 204 -23.92 6.85 -5.29
C LEU A 204 -23.67 5.69 -4.32
N LEU A 205 -23.82 4.46 -4.79
CA LEU A 205 -23.46 3.27 -3.99
C LEU A 205 -21.97 3.25 -3.65
N GLY A 206 -21.10 3.53 -4.60
CA GLY A 206 -19.65 3.61 -4.38
C GLY A 206 -19.27 4.67 -3.34
N LEU A 207 -19.89 5.85 -3.40
CA LEU A 207 -19.70 6.91 -2.40
C LEU A 207 -20.17 6.46 -1.01
N LEU A 208 -21.31 5.81 -0.93
CA LEU A 208 -21.86 5.27 0.33
C LEU A 208 -20.96 4.20 0.91
N LEU A 209 -20.50 3.24 0.11
CA LEU A 209 -19.57 2.19 0.54
C LEU A 209 -18.23 2.78 1.02
N LYS A 210 -17.72 3.80 0.34
CA LYS A 210 -16.50 4.49 0.76
C LYS A 210 -16.68 5.24 2.07
N GLY A 211 -17.83 5.89 2.24
CA GLY A 211 -18.23 6.55 3.48
C GLY A 211 -18.33 5.56 4.64
N LEU A 212 -19.03 4.43 4.44
CA LEU A 212 -19.14 3.37 5.43
C LEU A 212 -17.78 2.77 5.81
N TYR A 213 -16.92 2.51 4.82
CA TYR A 213 -15.56 2.02 5.07
C TYR A 213 -14.76 2.96 5.97
N TYR A 214 -14.79 4.26 5.73
CA TYR A 214 -14.11 5.24 6.60
C TYR A 214 -14.79 5.38 7.97
N PHE A 215 -16.11 5.26 8.02
CA PHE A 215 -16.87 5.30 9.28
C PHE A 215 -16.50 4.11 10.17
N GLU A 216 -16.44 2.89 9.62
CA GLU A 216 -16.01 1.69 10.36
C GLU A 216 -14.58 1.82 10.86
N ILE A 217 -13.66 2.30 10.02
CA ILE A 217 -12.27 2.56 10.44
C ILE A 217 -12.24 3.54 11.62
N TYR A 218 -12.96 4.66 11.50
CA TYR A 218 -13.04 5.65 12.58
C TYR A 218 -13.59 5.04 13.88
N PHE A 219 -14.60 4.21 13.78
CA PHE A 219 -15.21 3.56 14.94
C PHE A 219 -14.26 2.56 15.61
N ILE A 220 -13.56 1.75 14.81
CA ILE A 220 -12.53 0.81 15.28
C ILE A 220 -11.40 1.58 15.99
N MET A 221 -10.90 2.65 15.38
CA MET A 221 -9.87 3.51 15.99
C MET A 221 -10.32 4.07 17.34
N ARG A 222 -11.52 4.66 17.39
CA ARG A 222 -12.07 5.24 18.63
C ARG A 222 -12.27 4.21 19.74
N LYS A 223 -12.65 2.97 19.37
CA LYS A 223 -12.81 1.87 20.34
C LYS A 223 -11.47 1.45 20.93
N ASN A 224 -10.44 1.35 20.10
CA ASN A 224 -9.10 0.92 20.55
C ASN A 224 -8.43 1.98 21.43
N ILE A 225 -8.56 3.26 21.09
CA ILE A 225 -8.06 4.38 21.93
C ILE A 225 -8.75 4.36 23.30
N ARG A 226 -10.07 4.15 23.38
CA ARG A 226 -10.79 4.11 24.65
C ARG A 226 -10.47 2.89 25.53
N VAL A 227 -10.06 1.78 24.95
CA VAL A 227 -9.64 0.60 25.72
C VAL A 227 -8.31 0.91 26.42
N GLU A 228 -7.41 1.61 25.76
CA GLU A 228 -6.11 2.05 26.31
C GLU A 228 -6.29 3.01 27.50
N GLU A 229 -7.16 4.01 27.39
CA GLU A 229 -7.46 4.94 28.52
C GLU A 229 -8.00 4.23 29.77
N ARG A 230 -8.62 3.05 29.62
CA ARG A 230 -9.12 2.28 30.77
C ARG A 230 -8.07 1.38 31.41
N GLU A 231 -7.09 0.92 30.66
CA GLU A 231 -5.99 0.09 31.17
C GLU A 231 -4.91 0.92 31.89
N GLU A 232 -4.82 2.23 31.60
CA GLU A 232 -3.87 3.13 32.24
C GLU A 232 -4.39 3.76 33.55
N LEU A 233 -5.66 3.57 33.93
CA LEU A 233 -6.20 4.06 35.21
C LEU A 233 -5.80 3.06 36.32
N PRO A 234 -4.85 3.44 37.23
CA PRO A 234 -4.53 2.59 38.40
C PRO A 234 -5.75 2.50 39.31
N LEU A 235 -6.04 1.27 39.77
CA LEU A 235 -7.02 0.95 40.81
C LEU A 235 -6.67 1.63 42.12
#